data_f859244b41b2c8a48a4760c234a13fee
#
_entry.id   f859244b41b2c8a48a4760c234a13fee
#
_cell.length_a   1.000
_cell.length_b   1.000
_cell.length_c   1.000
_cell.angle_alpha   90.00
_cell.angle_beta   90.00
_cell.angle_gamma   90.00
#
_symmetry.space_group_name_H-M   'P 1'
#
loop_
_entity.id
_entity.type
_entity.pdbx_description
1 polymer ?
#
loop_
_entity_poly.entity_id
_entity_poly.type
_entity_poly.pdbx_seq_one_letter_code
_entity_poly.pdbx_strand_id
1 'polypeptide(L)'
;QWSYLPALGYDARVPALSESLAADPAKFVEIVCTVYRARPSGEDEEGAEDPAGEEQHDASLATNAYRLLNAWDTPPGLVDGVMNAEVLRAWLDRAMELLAERGRTEVGLQQIGQVLGHTPPDADGTWPGNVVRDLIEEVQLDHIETGLCLYILNSRGVTSRGLEDGGEQELRLAADYRVKAQAFADIAPRVACLL
;
A
#
# COMPACT_ATOMS: atom_id res chain seq x y z
N GLN A 1 11.60 -18.32 4.39
CA GLN A 1 10.69 -18.34 3.21
C GLN A 1 11.00 -17.25 2.20
N TRP A 2 11.72 -16.21 2.55
CA TRP A 2 12.05 -15.03 1.71
C TRP A 2 13.19 -15.29 0.72
N SER A 3 13.95 -16.36 0.92
CA SER A 3 15.14 -16.69 0.11
C SER A 3 14.85 -16.99 -1.36
N TYR A 4 13.60 -17.25 -1.72
CA TYR A 4 13.19 -17.59 -3.09
C TYR A 4 12.69 -16.39 -3.92
N LEU A 5 12.47 -15.23 -3.31
CA LEU A 5 12.03 -14.02 -4.02
C LEU A 5 12.96 -13.55 -5.15
N PRO A 6 14.31 -13.69 -5.04
CA PRO A 6 15.21 -13.34 -6.14
C PRO A 6 15.04 -14.17 -7.40
N ALA A 7 14.49 -15.39 -7.28
CA ALA A 7 14.25 -16.30 -8.42
C ALA A 7 12.94 -15.96 -9.18
N LEU A 8 12.09 -15.13 -8.57
CA LEU A 8 10.87 -14.64 -9.18
C LEU A 8 11.20 -13.34 -9.94
N GLY A 9 10.83 -13.26 -11.22
CA GLY A 9 10.99 -12.04 -12.01
C GLY A 9 10.33 -10.82 -11.36
N TYR A 10 10.64 -9.62 -11.84
CA TYR A 10 10.14 -8.34 -11.28
C TYR A 10 8.60 -8.26 -11.19
N ASP A 11 7.88 -8.97 -12.06
CA ASP A 11 6.42 -8.99 -12.15
C ASP A 11 5.77 -10.24 -11.52
N ALA A 12 6.54 -11.04 -10.76
CA ALA A 12 6.01 -12.28 -10.20
C ALA A 12 5.08 -11.97 -9.02
N ARG A 13 3.80 -12.21 -9.21
CA ARG A 13 2.83 -12.23 -8.13
C ARG A 13 3.10 -13.43 -7.23
N VAL A 14 3.02 -13.20 -5.92
CA VAL A 14 3.23 -14.24 -4.90
C VAL A 14 1.98 -14.30 -4.00
N PRO A 15 0.87 -14.89 -4.50
CA PRO A 15 -0.42 -14.85 -3.81
C PRO A 15 -0.34 -15.30 -2.36
N ALA A 16 0.34 -16.41 -2.08
CA ALA A 16 0.48 -16.93 -0.73
C ALA A 16 1.19 -15.97 0.25
N LEU A 17 2.11 -15.12 -0.23
CA LEU A 17 2.73 -14.09 0.60
C LEU A 17 1.80 -12.90 0.78
N SER A 18 1.10 -12.46 -0.27
CA SER A 18 0.09 -11.40 -0.18
C SER A 18 -1.03 -11.78 0.79
N GLU A 19 -1.56 -13.01 0.68
CA GLU A 19 -2.54 -13.55 1.64
C GLU A 19 -1.99 -13.61 3.07
N SER A 20 -0.73 -13.98 3.24
CA SER A 20 -0.08 -14.04 4.55
C SER A 20 0.05 -12.67 5.20
N LEU A 21 0.29 -11.59 4.41
CA LEU A 21 0.30 -10.22 4.92
C LEU A 21 -1.11 -9.75 5.28
N ALA A 22 -2.08 -10.06 4.45
CA ALA A 22 -3.49 -9.73 4.68
C ALA A 22 -4.06 -10.42 5.94
N ALA A 23 -3.54 -11.62 6.26
CA ALA A 23 -4.00 -12.39 7.42
C ALA A 23 -3.31 -12.01 8.74
N ASP A 24 -2.05 -11.51 8.68
CA ASP A 24 -1.22 -11.33 9.88
C ASP A 24 -0.56 -9.93 9.89
N PRO A 25 -1.08 -8.98 10.68
CA PRO A 25 -0.52 -7.63 10.77
C PRO A 25 0.92 -7.60 11.31
N ALA A 26 1.33 -8.59 12.11
CA ALA A 26 2.70 -8.64 12.63
C ALA A 26 3.72 -8.93 11.50
N LYS A 27 3.36 -9.79 10.55
CA LYS A 27 4.20 -10.03 9.36
C LYS A 27 4.32 -8.80 8.48
N PHE A 28 3.21 -8.09 8.27
CA PHE A 28 3.23 -6.83 7.54
C PHE A 28 4.19 -5.83 8.19
N VAL A 29 4.08 -5.63 9.51
CA VAL A 29 4.94 -4.69 10.25
C VAL A 29 6.42 -5.11 10.20
N GLU A 30 6.72 -6.40 10.30
CA GLU A 30 8.09 -6.93 10.14
C GLU A 30 8.68 -6.53 8.77
N ILE A 31 7.89 -6.67 7.71
CA ILE A 31 8.30 -6.30 6.36
C ILE A 31 8.52 -4.79 6.24
N VAL A 32 7.60 -3.98 6.73
CA VAL A 32 7.74 -2.52 6.76
C VAL A 32 9.03 -2.12 7.50
N CYS A 33 9.30 -2.71 8.65
CA CYS A 33 10.53 -2.46 9.41
C CYS A 33 11.80 -2.90 8.67
N THR A 34 11.72 -3.95 7.86
CA THR A 34 12.86 -4.43 7.06
C THR A 34 13.18 -3.45 5.92
N VAL A 35 12.15 -2.93 5.24
CA VAL A 35 12.32 -1.97 4.13
C VAL A 35 12.79 -0.61 4.63
N TYR A 36 12.14 -0.12 5.68
CA TYR A 36 12.35 1.23 6.20
C TYR A 36 13.17 1.20 7.49
N ARG A 37 14.35 0.56 7.46
CA ARG A 37 15.29 0.59 8.60
C ARG A 37 15.68 2.03 8.93
N ALA A 38 15.78 2.35 10.22
CA ALA A 38 16.42 3.58 10.63
C ALA A 38 17.88 3.51 10.17
N ARG A 39 18.35 4.51 9.40
CA ARG A 39 19.78 4.68 9.24
C ARG A 39 20.36 4.93 10.64
N PRO A 40 21.41 4.22 11.04
CA PRO A 40 22.14 4.63 12.23
C PRO A 40 22.53 6.09 12.02
N SER A 41 22.15 6.98 12.93
CA SER A 41 22.70 8.32 12.99
C SER A 41 24.19 8.11 13.29
N GLY A 42 25.05 8.35 12.28
CA GLY A 42 26.47 8.07 12.37
C GLY A 42 27.11 8.79 13.53
N GLU A 43 27.65 8.00 14.42
CA GLU A 43 28.74 8.24 15.38
C GLU A 43 28.84 6.92 16.15
N ASP A 44 29.62 5.97 15.66
CA ASP A 44 30.27 4.84 16.36
C ASP A 44 30.51 3.66 15.40
N GLU A 45 31.19 3.92 14.25
CA GLU A 45 31.79 2.85 13.45
C GLU A 45 33.27 2.71 13.77
N GLU A 46 33.59 2.16 14.95
CA GLU A 46 34.89 1.55 15.18
C GLU A 46 34.70 0.18 15.83
N GLY A 47 34.75 -0.89 15.01
CA GLY A 47 34.91 -2.24 15.53
C GLY A 47 34.05 -3.37 15.01
N ALA A 48 33.57 -3.35 13.76
CA ALA A 48 32.90 -4.52 13.16
C ALA A 48 33.86 -5.26 12.20
N GLU A 49 34.22 -6.46 12.55
CA GLU A 49 34.92 -7.42 11.68
C GLU A 49 33.93 -7.91 10.60
N ASP A 50 34.30 -7.69 9.32
CA ASP A 50 33.65 -8.10 8.08
C ASP A 50 32.27 -7.48 7.75
N PRO A 51 32.17 -6.17 7.50
CA PRO A 51 30.90 -5.50 7.18
C PRO A 51 30.36 -5.82 5.77
N ALA A 52 31.18 -6.27 4.83
CA ALA A 52 30.79 -6.42 3.42
C ALA A 52 29.78 -7.56 3.18
N GLY A 53 29.85 -8.64 3.95
CA GLY A 53 28.94 -9.79 3.82
C GLY A 53 27.57 -9.56 4.45
N GLU A 54 27.53 -8.93 5.63
CA GLU A 54 26.29 -8.60 6.34
C GLU A 54 25.54 -7.47 5.65
N GLU A 55 26.23 -6.44 5.16
CA GLU A 55 25.62 -5.35 4.39
C GLU A 55 24.98 -5.83 3.08
N GLN A 56 25.61 -6.74 2.35
CA GLN A 56 25.05 -7.33 1.14
C GLN A 56 23.82 -8.20 1.42
N HIS A 57 23.85 -8.97 2.51
CA HIS A 57 22.71 -9.79 2.93
C HIS A 57 21.53 -8.90 3.33
N ASP A 58 21.78 -7.89 4.11
CA ASP A 58 20.79 -6.91 4.58
C ASP A 58 20.20 -6.10 3.43
N ALA A 59 20.99 -5.65 2.48
CA ALA A 59 20.52 -4.97 1.26
C ALA A 59 19.65 -5.88 0.39
N SER A 60 19.99 -7.17 0.30
CA SER A 60 19.18 -8.17 -0.41
C SER A 60 17.84 -8.41 0.27
N LEU A 61 17.82 -8.50 1.61
CA LEU A 61 16.57 -8.64 2.39
C LEU A 61 15.67 -7.42 2.22
N ALA A 62 16.22 -6.22 2.33
CA ALA A 62 15.45 -4.98 2.15
C ALA A 62 14.87 -4.86 0.73
N THR A 63 15.65 -5.26 -0.29
CA THR A 63 15.19 -5.29 -1.69
C THR A 63 14.05 -6.27 -1.88
N ASN A 64 14.13 -7.46 -1.30
CA ASN A 64 13.09 -8.47 -1.40
C ASN A 64 11.83 -8.06 -0.63
N ALA A 65 11.99 -7.46 0.54
CA ALA A 65 10.89 -6.90 1.34
C ALA A 65 10.16 -5.77 0.58
N TYR A 66 10.92 -4.88 -0.07
CA TYR A 66 10.36 -3.81 -0.91
C TYR A 66 9.56 -4.37 -2.09
N ARG A 67 10.11 -5.38 -2.79
CA ARG A 67 9.39 -6.05 -3.90
C ARG A 67 8.09 -6.68 -3.43
N LEU A 68 8.10 -7.29 -2.24
CA LEU A 68 6.90 -7.89 -1.67
C LEU A 68 5.83 -6.85 -1.34
N LEU A 69 6.20 -5.72 -0.74
CA LEU A 69 5.26 -4.63 -0.48
C LEU A 69 4.66 -4.06 -1.77
N ASN A 70 5.49 -3.88 -2.81
CA ASN A 70 5.02 -3.39 -4.10
C ASN A 70 4.12 -4.39 -4.85
N ALA A 71 4.32 -5.68 -4.62
CA ALA A 71 3.52 -6.74 -5.22
C ALA A 71 2.29 -7.13 -4.37
N TRP A 72 2.14 -6.51 -3.19
CA TRP A 72 1.05 -6.83 -2.28
C TRP A 72 -0.28 -6.28 -2.81
N ASP A 73 -1.12 -7.17 -3.29
CA ASP A 73 -2.40 -6.88 -3.95
C ASP A 73 -3.63 -7.49 -3.26
N THR A 74 -3.42 -8.14 -2.10
CA THR A 74 -4.50 -8.76 -1.33
C THR A 74 -4.80 -7.93 -0.08
N PRO A 75 -5.90 -7.14 -0.07
CA PRO A 75 -6.23 -6.29 1.08
C PRO A 75 -6.58 -7.10 2.32
N PRO A 76 -6.21 -6.62 3.52
CA PRO A 76 -6.74 -7.18 4.77
C PRO A 76 -8.28 -7.10 4.79
N GLY A 77 -8.92 -8.12 5.34
CA GLY A 77 -10.39 -8.19 5.40
C GLY A 77 -11.06 -8.68 4.11
N LEU A 78 -10.31 -9.01 3.07
CA LEU A 78 -10.85 -9.66 1.87
C LEU A 78 -11.08 -11.14 2.15
N VAL A 79 -12.35 -11.57 2.22
CA VAL A 79 -12.77 -12.95 2.49
C VAL A 79 -13.65 -13.42 1.35
N ASP A 80 -13.26 -14.47 0.65
CA ASP A 80 -14.01 -15.03 -0.49
C ASP A 80 -14.41 -13.97 -1.55
N GLY A 81 -13.53 -13.00 -1.77
CA GLY A 81 -13.75 -11.93 -2.75
C GLY A 81 -14.64 -10.78 -2.27
N VAL A 82 -15.06 -10.79 -1.01
CA VAL A 82 -15.89 -9.75 -0.39
C VAL A 82 -15.15 -9.11 0.78
N MET A 83 -15.22 -7.78 0.90
CA MET A 83 -14.64 -7.06 2.03
C MET A 83 -15.47 -7.25 3.30
N ASN A 84 -14.80 -7.66 4.38
CA ASN A 84 -15.36 -7.75 5.72
C ASN A 84 -14.82 -6.60 6.58
N ALA A 85 -15.71 -5.68 6.96
CA ALA A 85 -15.38 -4.47 7.71
C ALA A 85 -14.79 -4.77 9.10
N GLU A 86 -15.33 -5.76 9.81
CA GLU A 86 -14.87 -6.11 11.16
C GLU A 86 -13.45 -6.70 11.12
N VAL A 87 -13.18 -7.58 10.14
CA VAL A 87 -11.85 -8.19 9.96
C VAL A 87 -10.83 -7.12 9.55
N LEU A 88 -11.19 -6.23 8.62
CA LEU A 88 -10.34 -5.12 8.22
C LEU A 88 -10.02 -4.21 9.41
N ARG A 89 -11.03 -3.84 10.21
CA ARG A 89 -10.84 -2.97 11.38
C ARG A 89 -9.91 -3.60 12.41
N ALA A 90 -10.17 -4.84 12.80
CA ALA A 90 -9.34 -5.56 13.77
C ALA A 90 -7.88 -5.70 13.31
N TRP A 91 -7.70 -5.96 12.00
CA TRP A 91 -6.35 -6.02 11.41
C TRP A 91 -5.66 -4.66 11.45
N LEU A 92 -6.37 -3.58 11.07
CA LEU A 92 -5.84 -2.22 11.07
C LEU A 92 -5.43 -1.76 12.47
N ASP A 93 -6.31 -1.95 13.46
CA ASP A 93 -6.05 -1.56 14.85
C ASP A 93 -4.78 -2.26 15.36
N ARG A 94 -4.65 -3.56 15.09
CA ARG A 94 -3.45 -4.31 15.49
C ARG A 94 -2.19 -3.86 14.74
N ALA A 95 -2.29 -3.59 13.46
CA ALA A 95 -1.17 -3.06 12.67
C ALA A 95 -0.71 -1.69 13.20
N MET A 96 -1.63 -0.80 13.53
CA MET A 96 -1.33 0.53 14.08
C MET A 96 -0.59 0.45 15.42
N GLU A 97 -1.02 -0.41 16.34
CA GLU A 97 -0.31 -0.66 17.60
C GLU A 97 1.15 -1.07 17.34
N LEU A 98 1.33 -2.10 16.51
CA LEU A 98 2.66 -2.64 16.20
C LEU A 98 3.56 -1.65 15.46
N LEU A 99 3.00 -0.86 14.54
CA LEU A 99 3.72 0.19 13.83
C LEU A 99 4.16 1.30 14.77
N ALA A 100 3.31 1.68 15.74
CA ALA A 100 3.63 2.68 16.74
C ALA A 100 4.77 2.21 17.66
N GLU A 101 4.73 0.96 18.12
CA GLU A 101 5.82 0.34 18.91
C GLU A 101 7.17 0.37 18.17
N ARG A 102 7.15 0.30 16.84
CA ARG A 102 8.36 0.29 15.99
C ARG A 102 8.73 1.65 15.41
N GLY A 103 7.97 2.71 15.71
CA GLY A 103 8.19 4.04 15.14
C GLY A 103 8.08 4.09 13.61
N ARG A 104 7.15 3.32 13.03
CA ARG A 104 6.93 3.19 11.58
C ARG A 104 5.50 3.50 11.17
N THR A 105 4.77 4.26 11.98
CA THR A 105 3.35 4.56 11.77
C THR A 105 3.10 5.19 10.40
N GLU A 106 3.80 6.26 10.05
CA GLU A 106 3.57 7.00 8.81
C GLU A 106 3.72 6.14 7.56
N VAL A 107 4.88 5.51 7.40
CA VAL A 107 5.17 4.68 6.22
C VAL A 107 4.30 3.42 6.18
N GLY A 108 4.00 2.84 7.34
CA GLY A 108 3.12 1.67 7.42
C GLY A 108 1.68 2.01 7.01
N LEU A 109 1.12 3.10 7.52
CA LEU A 109 -0.22 3.55 7.13
C LEU A 109 -0.30 3.91 5.64
N GLN A 110 0.76 4.49 5.08
CA GLN A 110 0.83 4.77 3.64
C GLN A 110 0.81 3.47 2.81
N GLN A 111 1.52 2.42 3.23
CA GLN A 111 1.46 1.11 2.58
C GLN A 111 0.07 0.46 2.70
N ILE A 112 -0.59 0.60 3.86
CA ILE A 112 -1.97 0.15 4.05
C ILE A 112 -2.91 0.88 3.07
N GLY A 113 -2.78 2.19 2.93
CA GLY A 113 -3.56 2.97 1.96
C GLY A 113 -3.39 2.47 0.52
N GLN A 114 -2.16 2.12 0.12
CA GLN A 114 -1.90 1.57 -1.22
C GLN A 114 -2.59 0.22 -1.44
N VAL A 115 -2.50 -0.71 -0.48
CA VAL A 115 -3.15 -2.03 -0.63
C VAL A 115 -4.67 -1.94 -0.61
N LEU A 116 -5.25 -0.99 0.11
CA LEU A 116 -6.70 -0.74 0.09
C LEU A 116 -7.20 -0.32 -1.30
N GLY A 117 -6.33 0.20 -2.14
CA GLY A 117 -6.64 0.46 -3.56
C GLY A 117 -6.97 -0.79 -4.36
N HIS A 118 -6.50 -1.97 -3.95
CA HIS A 118 -6.77 -3.26 -4.61
C HIS A 118 -8.10 -3.89 -4.16
N THR A 119 -8.88 -3.21 -3.31
CA THR A 119 -10.18 -3.73 -2.91
C THR A 119 -11.15 -3.80 -4.10
N PRO A 120 -12.00 -4.84 -4.15
CA PRO A 120 -12.99 -4.94 -5.21
C PRO A 120 -14.00 -3.78 -5.12
N PRO A 121 -14.60 -3.38 -6.25
CA PRO A 121 -15.71 -2.46 -6.25
C PRO A 121 -16.95 -3.10 -5.58
N ASP A 122 -17.92 -2.27 -5.21
CA ASP A 122 -19.23 -2.73 -4.79
C ASP A 122 -19.98 -3.45 -5.94
N ALA A 123 -21.08 -4.11 -5.63
CA ALA A 123 -21.88 -4.88 -6.61
C ALA A 123 -22.39 -4.02 -7.78
N ASP A 124 -22.53 -2.72 -7.59
CA ASP A 124 -22.92 -1.74 -8.61
C ASP A 124 -21.74 -1.21 -9.45
N GLY A 125 -20.52 -1.69 -9.16
CA GLY A 125 -19.27 -1.25 -9.81
C GLY A 125 -18.64 0.00 -9.17
N THR A 126 -19.18 0.50 -8.07
CA THR A 126 -18.66 1.69 -7.38
C THR A 126 -17.34 1.38 -6.69
N TRP A 127 -16.29 2.16 -6.97
CA TRP A 127 -14.98 2.03 -6.35
C TRP A 127 -14.48 3.41 -5.85
N PRO A 128 -13.85 3.47 -4.66
CA PRO A 128 -13.61 2.40 -3.68
C PRO A 128 -14.91 1.81 -3.12
N GLY A 129 -14.91 0.51 -2.78
CA GLY A 129 -16.06 -0.15 -2.18
C GLY A 129 -16.47 0.48 -0.83
N ASN A 130 -17.73 0.28 -0.41
CA ASN A 130 -18.31 0.91 0.78
C ASN A 130 -17.48 0.69 2.04
N VAL A 131 -16.94 -0.50 2.27
CA VAL A 131 -16.12 -0.81 3.45
C VAL A 131 -14.88 0.09 3.53
N VAL A 132 -14.25 0.38 2.40
CA VAL A 132 -13.07 1.28 2.37
C VAL A 132 -13.51 2.73 2.52
N ARG A 133 -14.59 3.15 1.89
CA ARG A 133 -15.14 4.50 2.06
C ARG A 133 -15.46 4.79 3.52
N ASP A 134 -16.23 3.89 4.15
CA ASP A 134 -16.62 4.03 5.55
C ASP A 134 -15.38 4.06 6.48
N LEU A 135 -14.38 3.20 6.20
CA LEU A 135 -13.12 3.22 6.94
C LEU A 135 -12.43 4.58 6.85
N ILE A 136 -12.24 5.13 5.65
CA ILE A 136 -11.54 6.41 5.44
C ILE A 136 -12.28 7.56 6.15
N GLU A 137 -13.62 7.61 6.02
CA GLU A 137 -14.42 8.64 6.68
C GLU A 137 -14.37 8.54 8.20
N GLU A 138 -14.28 7.31 8.75
CA GLU A 138 -14.23 7.08 10.18
C GLU A 138 -12.85 7.33 10.78
N VAL A 139 -11.79 6.75 10.19
CA VAL A 139 -10.44 6.82 10.81
C VAL A 139 -9.74 8.15 10.58
N GLN A 140 -10.00 8.82 9.47
CA GLN A 140 -9.46 10.14 9.11
C GLN A 140 -7.93 10.22 9.25
N LEU A 141 -7.21 9.22 8.70
CA LEU A 141 -5.76 9.11 8.78
C LEU A 141 -5.11 9.56 7.47
N ASP A 142 -4.49 10.74 7.47
CA ASP A 142 -3.88 11.36 6.28
C ASP A 142 -2.87 10.45 5.56
N HIS A 143 -2.15 9.60 6.28
CA HIS A 143 -1.18 8.69 5.67
C HIS A 143 -1.87 7.55 4.90
N ILE A 144 -3.01 7.04 5.36
CA ILE A 144 -3.82 6.06 4.61
C ILE A 144 -4.36 6.72 3.34
N GLU A 145 -4.88 7.93 3.45
CA GLU A 145 -5.37 8.72 2.34
C GLU A 145 -4.27 8.97 1.30
N THR A 146 -3.09 9.38 1.76
CA THR A 146 -1.90 9.55 0.90
C THR A 146 -1.55 8.25 0.17
N GLY A 147 -1.59 7.12 0.86
CA GLY A 147 -1.36 5.81 0.26
C GLY A 147 -2.37 5.46 -0.84
N LEU A 148 -3.65 5.71 -0.59
CA LEU A 148 -4.70 5.49 -1.60
C LEU A 148 -4.54 6.43 -2.80
N CYS A 149 -4.18 7.70 -2.59
CA CYS A 149 -3.84 8.63 -3.67
C CYS A 149 -2.66 8.11 -4.52
N LEU A 150 -1.62 7.57 -3.90
CA LEU A 150 -0.48 6.97 -4.61
C LEU A 150 -0.92 5.76 -5.44
N TYR A 151 -1.79 4.90 -4.92
CA TYR A 151 -2.38 3.81 -5.70
C TYR A 151 -3.13 4.34 -6.92
N ILE A 152 -4.01 5.33 -6.74
CA ILE A 152 -4.77 5.95 -7.83
C ILE A 152 -3.84 6.51 -8.89
N LEU A 153 -2.78 7.22 -8.49
CA LEU A 153 -1.79 7.78 -9.42
C LEU A 153 -1.05 6.69 -10.18
N ASN A 154 -0.59 5.65 -9.50
CA ASN A 154 0.17 4.56 -10.11
C ASN A 154 -0.69 3.66 -11.00
N SER A 155 -1.98 3.48 -10.68
CA SER A 155 -2.92 2.67 -11.46
C SER A 155 -3.27 3.27 -12.83
N ARG A 156 -3.02 4.57 -13.04
CA ARG A 156 -3.25 5.26 -14.32
C ARG A 156 -2.37 4.71 -15.46
N GLY A 157 -1.28 4.03 -15.12
CA GLY A 157 -0.34 3.50 -16.10
C GLY A 157 0.46 4.59 -16.84
N VAL A 158 1.25 4.15 -17.83
CA VAL A 158 2.03 5.06 -18.70
C VAL A 158 1.18 5.41 -19.91
N THR A 159 0.90 6.70 -20.09
CA THR A 159 0.27 7.21 -21.32
C THR A 159 1.34 7.54 -22.35
N SER A 160 1.21 6.96 -23.54
CA SER A 160 2.05 7.27 -24.70
C SER A 160 1.39 8.42 -25.47
N ARG A 161 2.13 9.50 -25.75
CA ARG A 161 1.63 10.66 -26.48
C ARG A 161 2.43 10.90 -27.75
N GLY A 162 1.73 11.28 -28.82
CA GLY A 162 2.34 11.95 -29.95
C GLY A 162 2.70 13.41 -29.60
N LEU A 163 3.68 13.98 -30.30
CA LEU A 163 4.13 15.37 -30.08
C LEU A 163 3.02 16.42 -30.31
N GLU A 164 1.97 16.06 -31.02
CA GLU A 164 0.84 16.93 -31.40
C GLU A 164 -0.45 16.59 -30.62
N ASP A 165 -0.46 15.51 -29.85
CA ASP A 165 -1.59 15.12 -29.01
C ASP A 165 -1.65 16.08 -27.82
N GLY A 166 -2.52 17.04 -27.86
CA GLY A 166 -2.77 17.95 -26.74
C GLY A 166 -3.14 17.21 -25.45
N GLY A 167 -3.52 17.92 -24.40
CA GLY A 167 -3.91 17.35 -23.09
C GLY A 167 -5.28 16.65 -23.05
N GLU A 168 -5.81 16.17 -24.18
CA GLU A 168 -7.15 15.58 -24.24
C GLU A 168 -7.31 14.33 -23.35
N GLN A 169 -6.28 13.51 -23.26
CA GLN A 169 -6.32 12.29 -22.42
C GLN A 169 -6.43 12.65 -20.95
N GLU A 170 -5.66 13.63 -20.50
CA GLU A 170 -5.72 14.13 -19.14
C GLU A 170 -7.03 14.82 -18.83
N LEU A 171 -7.57 15.59 -19.77
CA LEU A 171 -8.85 16.25 -19.59
C LEU A 171 -9.99 15.24 -19.45
N ARG A 172 -9.97 14.15 -20.24
CA ARG A 172 -10.94 13.05 -20.10
C ARG A 172 -10.78 12.36 -18.75
N LEU A 173 -9.55 11.99 -18.37
CA LEU A 173 -9.27 11.36 -17.09
C LEU A 173 -9.72 12.25 -15.92
N ALA A 174 -9.39 13.55 -15.98
CA ALA A 174 -9.83 14.51 -14.97
C ALA A 174 -11.36 14.67 -14.93
N ALA A 175 -12.04 14.57 -16.06
CA ALA A 175 -13.49 14.60 -16.10
C ALA A 175 -14.11 13.35 -15.46
N ASP A 176 -13.55 12.17 -15.74
CA ASP A 176 -14.01 10.91 -15.14
C ASP A 176 -13.83 10.91 -13.61
N TYR A 177 -12.68 11.37 -13.11
CA TYR A 177 -12.45 11.49 -11.66
C TYR A 177 -13.37 12.53 -11.01
N ARG A 178 -13.64 13.67 -11.67
CA ARG A 178 -14.62 14.64 -11.15
C ARG A 178 -16.01 14.07 -11.01
N VAL A 179 -16.46 13.27 -11.98
CA VAL A 179 -17.78 12.60 -11.89
C VAL A 179 -17.81 11.65 -10.70
N LYS A 180 -16.76 10.85 -10.50
CA LYS A 180 -16.65 9.95 -9.34
C LYS A 180 -16.62 10.75 -8.03
N ALA A 181 -15.81 11.79 -7.94
CA ALA A 181 -15.74 12.65 -6.76
C ALA A 181 -17.09 13.30 -6.42
N GLN A 182 -17.82 13.79 -7.42
CA GLN A 182 -19.16 14.36 -7.22
C GLN A 182 -20.15 13.34 -6.68
N ALA A 183 -20.07 12.08 -7.11
CA ALA A 183 -20.94 11.02 -6.60
C ALA A 183 -20.72 10.75 -5.10
N PHE A 184 -19.55 11.05 -4.58
CA PHE A 184 -19.20 10.87 -3.16
C PHE A 184 -19.30 12.14 -2.30
N ALA A 185 -19.48 13.31 -2.90
CA ALA A 185 -19.36 14.60 -2.20
C ALA A 185 -20.21 14.69 -0.91
N ASP A 186 -21.41 14.12 -0.92
CA ASP A 186 -22.33 14.15 0.21
C ASP A 186 -22.26 12.92 1.13
N ILE A 187 -21.75 11.79 0.65
CA ILE A 187 -21.77 10.51 1.38
C ILE A 187 -20.41 10.08 1.90
N ALA A 188 -19.33 10.49 1.23
CA ALA A 188 -17.96 10.20 1.59
C ALA A 188 -17.03 11.35 1.15
N PRO A 189 -17.13 12.52 1.82
CA PRO A 189 -16.45 13.74 1.39
C PRO A 189 -14.92 13.63 1.39
N ARG A 190 -14.32 12.88 2.31
CA ARG A 190 -12.86 12.66 2.30
C ARG A 190 -12.45 11.84 1.08
N VAL A 191 -13.17 10.76 0.78
CA VAL A 191 -12.92 9.97 -0.45
C VAL A 191 -13.13 10.81 -1.71
N ALA A 192 -14.15 11.68 -1.73
CA ALA A 192 -14.34 12.61 -2.84
C ALA A 192 -13.14 13.54 -3.08
N CYS A 193 -12.42 13.93 -2.02
CA CYS A 193 -11.21 14.75 -2.13
C CYS A 193 -9.98 13.96 -2.65
N LEU A 194 -9.99 12.64 -2.57
CA LEU A 194 -8.90 11.78 -3.03
C LEU A 194 -9.01 11.44 -4.54
N LEU A 195 -10.19 11.58 -5.11
CA LEU A 195 -10.50 11.29 -6.50
C LEU A 195 -10.39 12.53 -7.39
#